data_565e58a7eb63b92abaec4254941d2594
#
_entry.id   565e58a7eb63b92abaec4254941d2594
#
_cell.length_a   1.000
_cell.length_b   1.000
_cell.length_c   1.000
_cell.angle_alpha   90.00
_cell.angle_beta   90.00
_cell.angle_gamma   90.00
#
_symmetry.space_group_name_H-M   'P 1'
#
loop_
_entity.id
_entity.type
_entity.pdbx_description
1 polymer ?
#
loop_
_entity_poly.entity_id
_entity_poly.type
_entity_poly.pdbx_seq_one_letter_code
_entity_poly.pdbx_strand_id
1 'polypeptide(L)'
;MTRSMPLIPTVLATGSGLAFAALARVVHRRPDNPVDATAREEVLDNTEKPVQEAHKYLRRPGKWYVLMPASVAASALLGRARGLAAAVPLALSSVLGAAVAEGTEAWLPSRPPPPGRNDPEEPSFPSGHTLQPTALSLTAAYVLSREGLVPPLVAAPVALAVPLVFGLIQLPGDRHWLSDVAGGWLAGLTIAATCAALYDVLARR
;
A
#
# COMPACT_ATOMS: atom_id res chain seq x y z
N MET A 1 4.50 34.72 -9.64
CA MET A 1 3.40 33.74 -9.71
C MET A 1 3.57 32.77 -8.55
N THR A 2 2.72 32.83 -7.54
CA THR A 2 2.68 31.88 -6.43
C THR A 2 2.31 30.51 -6.97
N ARG A 3 3.24 29.58 -6.95
CA ARG A 3 3.01 28.19 -7.36
C ARG A 3 2.09 27.55 -6.32
N SER A 4 0.79 27.46 -6.64
CA SER A 4 -0.15 26.75 -5.76
C SER A 4 0.28 25.29 -5.62
N MET A 5 0.41 24.82 -4.39
CA MET A 5 0.66 23.39 -4.14
C MET A 5 -0.46 22.53 -4.78
N PRO A 6 -0.16 21.30 -5.19
CA PRO A 6 -1.18 20.36 -5.70
C PRO A 6 -2.13 19.98 -4.55
N LEU A 7 -3.21 20.75 -4.40
CA LEU A 7 -4.08 20.74 -3.22
C LEU A 7 -4.66 19.35 -2.92
N ILE A 8 -5.20 18.67 -3.93
CA ILE A 8 -5.85 17.36 -3.72
C ILE A 8 -4.86 16.28 -3.24
N PRO A 9 -3.72 16.05 -3.91
CA PRO A 9 -2.74 15.08 -3.42
C PRO A 9 -2.21 15.42 -2.02
N THR A 10 -1.97 16.69 -1.72
CA THR A 10 -1.49 17.11 -0.40
C THR A 10 -2.51 16.85 0.70
N VAL A 11 -3.79 17.16 0.47
CA VAL A 11 -4.88 16.89 1.42
C VAL A 11 -5.03 15.38 1.65
N LEU A 12 -4.96 14.57 0.59
CA LEU A 12 -5.02 13.12 0.70
C LEU A 12 -3.83 12.56 1.47
N ALA A 13 -2.62 13.02 1.20
CA ALA A 13 -1.42 12.58 1.92
C ALA A 13 -1.50 12.90 3.42
N THR A 14 -1.90 14.14 3.75
CA THR A 14 -2.04 14.55 5.15
C THR A 14 -3.15 13.78 5.86
N GLY A 15 -4.33 13.67 5.26
CA GLY A 15 -5.48 12.99 5.84
C GLY A 15 -5.23 11.49 6.05
N SER A 16 -4.70 10.80 5.06
CA SER A 16 -4.37 9.38 5.18
C SER A 16 -3.21 9.13 6.15
N GLY A 17 -2.22 10.00 6.20
CA GLY A 17 -1.11 9.92 7.16
C GLY A 17 -1.58 10.10 8.61
N LEU A 18 -2.45 11.06 8.87
CA LEU A 18 -3.07 11.24 10.20
C LEU A 18 -3.95 10.04 10.58
N ALA A 19 -4.74 9.52 9.64
CA ALA A 19 -5.55 8.33 9.87
C ALA A 19 -4.69 7.09 10.15
N PHE A 20 -3.58 6.92 9.42
CA PHE A 20 -2.62 5.86 9.69
C PHE A 20 -2.02 5.98 11.10
N ALA A 21 -1.56 7.17 11.48
CA ALA A 21 -0.99 7.40 12.80
C ALA A 21 -2.01 7.15 13.93
N ALA A 22 -3.27 7.55 13.73
CA ALA A 22 -4.35 7.27 14.68
C ALA A 22 -4.61 5.75 14.80
N LEU A 23 -4.70 5.05 13.67
CA LEU A 23 -4.89 3.60 13.66
C LEU A 23 -3.71 2.86 14.31
N ALA A 24 -2.47 3.24 13.97
CA ALA A 24 -1.26 2.68 14.57
C ALA A 24 -1.25 2.83 16.10
N ARG A 25 -1.68 4.00 16.59
CA ARG A 25 -1.82 4.23 18.04
C ARG A 25 -2.88 3.35 18.69
N VAL A 26 -4.02 3.11 18.00
CA VAL A 26 -5.08 2.21 18.51
C VAL A 26 -4.57 0.78 18.57
N VAL A 27 -3.98 0.29 17.49
CA VAL A 27 -3.42 -1.07 17.38
C VAL A 27 -2.32 -1.30 18.42
N HIS A 28 -1.44 -0.30 18.62
CA HIS A 28 -0.42 -0.36 19.65
C HIS A 28 -0.98 -0.48 21.08
N ARG A 29 -2.03 0.29 21.38
CA ARG A 29 -2.62 0.30 22.72
C ARG A 29 -3.53 -0.90 23.00
N ARG A 30 -4.09 -1.51 21.95
CA ARG A 30 -5.03 -2.64 22.02
C ARG A 30 -4.71 -3.65 20.93
N PRO A 31 -3.61 -4.42 21.05
CA PRO A 31 -3.27 -5.45 20.07
C PRO A 31 -4.37 -6.51 19.93
N ASP A 32 -5.13 -6.76 21.01
CA ASP A 32 -6.26 -7.71 21.07
C ASP A 32 -7.59 -7.01 20.78
N ASN A 33 -7.64 -6.24 19.70
CA ASN A 33 -8.83 -5.49 19.33
C ASN A 33 -10.01 -6.44 19.01
N PRO A 34 -11.16 -6.31 19.69
CA PRO A 34 -12.32 -7.19 19.46
C PRO A 34 -12.88 -7.09 18.03
N VAL A 35 -12.76 -5.94 17.37
CA VAL A 35 -13.19 -5.78 15.98
C VAL A 35 -12.38 -6.68 15.06
N ASP A 36 -11.07 -6.78 15.27
CA ASP A 36 -10.21 -7.67 14.49
C ASP A 36 -10.54 -9.15 14.75
N ALA A 37 -10.80 -9.53 16.00
CA ALA A 37 -11.16 -10.89 16.35
C ALA A 37 -12.50 -11.31 15.70
N THR A 38 -13.53 -10.46 15.82
CA THR A 38 -14.85 -10.72 15.21
C THR A 38 -14.74 -10.77 13.68
N ALA A 39 -14.04 -9.83 13.07
CA ALA A 39 -13.85 -9.83 11.61
C ALA A 39 -13.12 -11.09 11.12
N ARG A 40 -12.13 -11.56 11.89
CA ARG A 40 -11.41 -12.81 11.58
C ARG A 40 -12.34 -14.02 11.63
N GLU A 41 -13.10 -14.19 12.71
CA GLU A 41 -14.06 -15.29 12.88
C GLU A 41 -15.06 -15.29 11.71
N GLU A 42 -15.70 -14.15 11.45
CA GLU A 42 -16.68 -14.02 10.39
C GLU A 42 -16.10 -14.35 9.00
N VAL A 43 -14.87 -13.89 8.70
CA VAL A 43 -14.22 -14.17 7.41
C VAL A 43 -13.89 -15.66 7.30
N LEU A 44 -13.33 -16.28 8.32
CA LEU A 44 -12.93 -17.70 8.26
C LEU A 44 -14.14 -18.63 8.17
N ASP A 45 -15.22 -18.34 8.88
CA ASP A 45 -16.46 -19.15 8.90
C ASP A 45 -17.23 -19.07 7.58
N ASN A 46 -17.16 -17.91 6.89
CA ASN A 46 -17.89 -17.65 5.65
C ASN A 46 -17.04 -17.80 4.38
N THR A 47 -15.79 -18.26 4.49
CA THR A 47 -14.90 -18.38 3.34
C THR A 47 -14.50 -19.83 3.10
N GLU A 48 -14.71 -20.33 1.86
CA GLU A 48 -14.32 -21.68 1.46
C GLU A 48 -12.79 -21.87 1.43
N LYS A 49 -12.34 -23.10 1.68
CA LYS A 49 -10.90 -23.44 1.71
C LYS A 49 -10.09 -22.99 0.49
N PRO A 50 -10.58 -23.12 -0.76
CA PRO A 50 -9.81 -22.64 -1.93
C PRO A 50 -9.53 -21.15 -1.88
N VAL A 51 -10.46 -20.34 -1.37
CA VAL A 51 -10.29 -18.89 -1.22
C VAL A 51 -9.32 -18.58 -0.08
N GLN A 52 -9.42 -19.32 1.04
CA GLN A 52 -8.46 -19.21 2.15
C GLN A 52 -7.02 -19.51 1.68
N GLU A 53 -6.86 -20.43 0.74
CA GLU A 53 -5.54 -20.79 0.20
C GLU A 53 -5.04 -19.86 -0.91
N ALA A 54 -5.91 -19.04 -1.51
CA ALA A 54 -5.57 -18.18 -2.65
C ALA A 54 -4.45 -17.17 -2.33
N HIS A 55 -4.27 -16.76 -1.05
CA HIS A 55 -3.17 -15.90 -0.63
C HIS A 55 -1.79 -16.45 -1.02
N LYS A 56 -1.63 -17.79 -1.12
CA LYS A 56 -0.37 -18.45 -1.49
C LYS A 56 0.13 -18.01 -2.87
N TYR A 57 -0.79 -17.73 -3.81
CA TYR A 57 -0.47 -17.29 -5.17
C TYR A 57 -0.01 -15.82 -5.23
N LEU A 58 -0.54 -14.97 -4.34
CA LEU A 58 -0.20 -13.55 -4.28
C LEU A 58 0.93 -13.24 -3.31
N ARG A 59 1.37 -14.20 -2.50
CA ARG A 59 2.41 -14.02 -1.49
C ARG A 59 3.71 -13.49 -2.07
N ARG A 60 4.23 -14.12 -3.14
CA ARG A 60 5.50 -13.68 -3.78
C ARG A 60 5.35 -12.40 -4.58
N PRO A 61 4.34 -12.26 -5.49
CA PRO A 61 4.16 -11.04 -6.27
C PRO A 61 3.97 -9.78 -5.43
N GLY A 62 3.36 -9.89 -4.23
CA GLY A 62 3.11 -8.76 -3.33
C GLY A 62 4.32 -8.34 -2.48
N LYS A 63 5.42 -9.08 -2.50
CA LYS A 63 6.60 -8.76 -1.68
C LYS A 63 7.43 -7.62 -2.28
N TRP A 64 7.99 -6.79 -1.42
CA TRP A 64 8.81 -5.64 -1.80
C TRP A 64 10.02 -6.01 -2.67
N TYR A 65 10.68 -7.15 -2.41
CA TYR A 65 11.83 -7.61 -3.19
C TYR A 65 11.49 -8.05 -4.63
N VAL A 66 10.19 -8.18 -4.95
CA VAL A 66 9.69 -8.37 -6.32
C VAL A 66 9.23 -7.04 -6.91
N LEU A 67 8.38 -6.31 -6.18
CA LEU A 67 7.76 -5.07 -6.67
C LEU A 67 8.76 -3.92 -6.82
N MET A 68 9.72 -3.79 -5.89
CA MET A 68 10.69 -2.70 -5.94
C MET A 68 11.62 -2.78 -7.17
N PRO A 69 12.30 -3.91 -7.45
CA PRO A 69 13.12 -3.99 -8.67
C PRO A 69 12.31 -3.80 -9.96
N ALA A 70 11.11 -4.39 -10.03
CA ALA A 70 10.24 -4.24 -11.20
C ALA A 70 9.81 -2.78 -11.41
N SER A 71 9.43 -2.08 -10.34
CA SER A 71 9.03 -0.67 -10.43
C SER A 71 10.19 0.26 -10.74
N VAL A 72 11.38 0.00 -10.21
CA VAL A 72 12.60 0.77 -10.54
C VAL A 72 12.96 0.59 -12.02
N ALA A 73 12.89 -0.64 -12.54
CA ALA A 73 13.10 -0.89 -13.97
C ALA A 73 12.05 -0.17 -14.84
N ALA A 74 10.76 -0.26 -14.48
CA ALA A 74 9.68 0.45 -15.16
C ALA A 74 9.89 1.98 -15.10
N SER A 75 10.31 2.51 -13.94
CA SER A 75 10.63 3.93 -13.77
C SER A 75 11.80 4.38 -14.66
N ALA A 76 12.83 3.56 -14.80
CA ALA A 76 13.95 3.86 -15.69
C ALA A 76 13.53 3.92 -17.17
N LEU A 77 12.65 3.01 -17.60
CA LEU A 77 12.07 3.02 -18.95
C LEU A 77 11.18 4.25 -19.15
N LEU A 78 10.33 4.55 -18.19
CA LEU A 78 9.45 5.72 -18.23
C LEU A 78 10.28 7.02 -18.25
N GLY A 79 11.37 7.08 -17.48
CA GLY A 79 12.28 8.22 -17.46
C GLY A 79 12.95 8.49 -18.79
N ARG A 80 13.31 7.43 -19.53
CA ARG A 80 13.84 7.57 -20.89
C ARG A 80 12.81 8.11 -21.89
N ALA A 81 11.55 7.72 -21.72
CA ALA A 81 10.46 8.08 -22.62
C ALA A 81 9.81 9.44 -22.29
N ARG A 82 9.72 9.82 -21.01
CA ARG A 82 8.92 10.95 -20.51
C ARG A 82 9.68 11.89 -19.56
N GLY A 83 10.90 11.56 -19.20
CA GLY A 83 11.74 12.36 -18.32
C GLY A 83 11.58 12.04 -16.84
N LEU A 84 12.40 12.72 -16.04
CA LEU A 84 12.53 12.44 -14.59
C LEU A 84 11.25 12.76 -13.80
N ALA A 85 10.44 13.71 -14.26
CA ALA A 85 9.19 14.05 -13.58
C ALA A 85 8.24 12.84 -13.50
N ALA A 86 8.20 12.00 -14.52
CA ALA A 86 7.39 10.78 -14.54
C ALA A 86 8.06 9.62 -13.80
N ALA A 87 9.38 9.49 -13.91
CA ALA A 87 10.14 8.37 -13.33
C ALA A 87 10.28 8.43 -11.81
N VAL A 88 10.69 9.60 -11.29
CA VAL A 88 11.06 9.75 -9.87
C VAL A 88 9.92 9.40 -8.91
N PRO A 89 8.67 9.88 -9.09
CA PRO A 89 7.57 9.52 -8.20
C PRO A 89 7.30 8.01 -8.15
N LEU A 90 7.38 7.32 -9.29
CA LEU A 90 7.13 5.89 -9.38
C LEU A 90 8.22 5.07 -8.66
N ALA A 91 9.49 5.40 -8.89
CA ALA A 91 10.60 4.76 -8.17
C ALA A 91 10.51 5.04 -6.66
N LEU A 92 10.25 6.30 -6.29
CA LEU A 92 10.18 6.71 -4.89
C LEU A 92 9.03 6.03 -4.14
N SER A 93 7.86 5.87 -4.77
CA SER A 93 6.73 5.19 -4.13
C SER A 93 7.06 3.76 -3.73
N SER A 94 7.82 3.06 -4.55
CA SER A 94 8.24 1.68 -4.27
C SER A 94 9.31 1.61 -3.17
N VAL A 95 10.29 2.52 -3.22
CA VAL A 95 11.35 2.59 -2.19
C VAL A 95 10.76 2.97 -0.83
N LEU A 96 9.89 3.99 -0.79
CA LEU A 96 9.22 4.38 0.46
C LEU A 96 8.30 3.28 0.98
N GLY A 97 7.58 2.59 0.09
CA GLY A 97 6.73 1.46 0.47
C GLY A 97 7.54 0.33 1.12
N ALA A 98 8.70 -0.02 0.55
CA ALA A 98 9.62 -0.99 1.13
C ALA A 98 10.19 -0.51 2.48
N ALA A 99 10.65 0.74 2.53
CA ALA A 99 11.23 1.33 3.74
C ALA A 99 10.21 1.40 4.90
N VAL A 100 8.95 1.72 4.61
CA VAL A 100 7.89 1.72 5.64
C VAL A 100 7.53 0.31 6.05
N ALA A 101 7.40 -0.64 5.12
CA ALA A 101 7.05 -2.02 5.44
C ALA A 101 8.09 -2.69 6.35
N GLU A 102 9.38 -2.46 6.09
CA GLU A 102 10.49 -3.03 6.89
C GLU A 102 10.82 -2.15 8.12
N GLY A 103 10.71 -0.84 7.98
CA GLY A 103 11.09 0.11 9.04
C GLY A 103 10.07 0.20 10.17
N THR A 104 8.81 -0.14 9.95
CA THR A 104 7.79 -0.11 11.01
C THR A 104 8.07 -1.11 12.12
N GLU A 105 8.79 -2.19 11.83
CA GLU A 105 9.27 -3.15 12.84
C GLU A 105 10.16 -2.49 13.91
N ALA A 106 10.98 -1.50 13.51
CA ALA A 106 11.88 -0.80 14.42
C ALA A 106 11.21 0.33 15.22
N TRP A 107 10.03 0.82 14.78
CA TRP A 107 9.42 2.06 15.30
C TRP A 107 8.05 1.84 15.92
N LEU A 108 7.37 0.79 15.50
CA LEU A 108 6.08 0.39 16.08
C LEU A 108 6.30 -0.87 16.91
N PRO A 109 5.68 -0.97 18.08
CA PRO A 109 5.72 -2.20 18.86
C PRO A 109 5.17 -3.36 18.05
N SER A 110 5.85 -4.48 18.13
CA SER A 110 5.47 -5.71 17.50
C SER A 110 4.05 -6.12 17.86
N ARG A 111 3.16 -6.19 16.87
CA ARG A 111 1.84 -6.80 17.03
C ARG A 111 1.92 -8.25 16.58
N PRO A 112 1.52 -9.23 17.40
CA PRO A 112 1.50 -10.62 16.99
C PRO A 112 0.49 -10.82 15.83
N PRO A 113 0.84 -11.66 14.85
CA PRO A 113 -0.07 -12.01 13.76
C PRO A 113 -1.26 -12.86 14.26
N PRO A 114 -2.29 -13.08 13.40
CA PRO A 114 -3.33 -14.06 13.71
C PRO A 114 -2.75 -15.46 13.94
N PRO A 115 -3.44 -16.31 14.74
CA PRO A 115 -2.94 -17.64 15.12
C PRO A 115 -2.65 -18.61 13.97
N GLY A 116 -3.30 -18.43 12.82
CA GLY A 116 -3.09 -19.27 11.61
C GLY A 116 -1.80 -18.95 10.84
N ARG A 117 -1.05 -17.92 11.25
CA ARG A 117 0.23 -17.59 10.63
C ARG A 117 1.35 -18.47 11.18
N ASN A 118 2.12 -19.09 10.26
CA ASN A 118 3.21 -20.01 10.63
C ASN A 118 4.47 -19.33 11.18
N ASP A 119 4.52 -18.00 11.18
CA ASP A 119 5.66 -17.21 11.62
C ASP A 119 5.22 -16.17 12.66
N PRO A 120 5.14 -16.55 13.93
CA PRO A 120 4.62 -15.69 14.99
C PRO A 120 5.57 -14.55 15.38
N GLU A 121 6.85 -14.61 14.99
CA GLU A 121 7.86 -13.61 15.34
C GLU A 121 7.83 -12.39 14.42
N GLU A 122 7.32 -12.53 13.18
CA GLU A 122 7.17 -11.40 12.28
C GLU A 122 6.02 -10.48 12.71
N PRO A 123 6.25 -9.18 12.92
CA PRO A 123 5.17 -8.23 13.22
C PRO A 123 4.13 -8.19 12.10
N SER A 124 2.87 -8.03 12.47
CA SER A 124 1.78 -8.06 11.49
C SER A 124 1.38 -6.67 10.98
N PHE A 125 1.59 -5.60 11.75
CA PHE A 125 1.13 -4.25 11.42
C PHE A 125 2.26 -3.34 10.95
N PRO A 126 2.03 -2.55 9.89
CA PRO A 126 0.96 -2.69 8.90
C PRO A 126 1.24 -3.83 7.92
N SER A 127 0.21 -4.32 7.20
CA SER A 127 0.41 -5.33 6.17
C SER A 127 1.26 -4.82 5.01
N GLY A 128 2.48 -5.32 4.86
CA GLY A 128 3.37 -4.98 3.76
C GLY A 128 2.84 -5.43 2.39
N HIS A 129 2.11 -6.56 2.35
CA HIS A 129 1.43 -7.05 1.14
C HIS A 129 0.27 -6.16 0.68
N THR A 130 -0.25 -5.32 1.56
CA THR A 130 -1.27 -4.32 1.23
C THR A 130 -0.63 -2.97 0.92
N LEU A 131 0.32 -2.54 1.72
CA LEU A 131 0.98 -1.24 1.62
C LEU A 131 1.69 -1.05 0.27
N GLN A 132 2.56 -2.00 -0.08
CA GLN A 132 3.41 -1.88 -1.26
C GLN A 132 2.59 -1.84 -2.58
N PRO A 133 1.66 -2.78 -2.84
CA PRO A 133 0.80 -2.70 -4.02
C PRO A 133 -0.05 -1.43 -4.05
N THR A 134 -0.53 -0.94 -2.88
CA THR A 134 -1.31 0.30 -2.81
C THR A 134 -0.49 1.51 -3.23
N ALA A 135 0.70 1.69 -2.64
CA ALA A 135 1.58 2.80 -2.97
C ALA A 135 1.92 2.81 -4.47
N LEU A 136 2.30 1.65 -4.99
CA LEU A 136 2.74 1.52 -6.38
C LEU A 136 1.61 1.68 -7.39
N SER A 137 0.47 1.00 -7.21
CA SER A 137 -0.64 1.03 -8.17
C SER A 137 -1.27 2.42 -8.27
N LEU A 138 -1.51 3.09 -7.14
CA LEU A 138 -2.08 4.43 -7.12
C LEU A 138 -1.11 5.46 -7.72
N THR A 139 0.19 5.38 -7.41
CA THR A 139 1.19 6.26 -8.01
C THR A 139 1.29 6.04 -9.51
N ALA A 140 1.36 4.76 -9.95
CA ALA A 140 1.44 4.42 -11.36
C ALA A 140 0.21 4.93 -12.13
N ALA A 141 -0.99 4.69 -11.61
CA ALA A 141 -2.23 5.17 -12.23
C ALA A 141 -2.24 6.69 -12.38
N TYR A 142 -1.81 7.42 -11.33
CA TYR A 142 -1.74 8.87 -11.37
C TYR A 142 -0.76 9.34 -12.44
N VAL A 143 0.49 8.89 -12.39
CA VAL A 143 1.55 9.32 -13.33
C VAL A 143 1.20 8.94 -14.77
N LEU A 144 0.81 7.68 -15.02
CA LEU A 144 0.51 7.21 -16.37
C LEU A 144 -0.70 7.93 -16.99
N SER A 145 -1.70 8.27 -16.17
CA SER A 145 -2.85 9.06 -16.63
C SER A 145 -2.45 10.50 -16.95
N ARG A 146 -1.60 11.12 -16.13
CA ARG A 146 -1.11 12.49 -16.35
C ARG A 146 -0.21 12.59 -17.57
N GLU A 147 0.55 11.55 -17.85
CA GLU A 147 1.37 11.42 -19.07
C GLU A 147 0.56 11.05 -20.34
N GLY A 148 -0.75 10.81 -20.19
CA GLY A 148 -1.62 10.41 -21.30
C GLY A 148 -1.34 8.99 -21.83
N LEU A 149 -0.63 8.15 -21.09
CA LEU A 149 -0.29 6.78 -21.47
C LEU A 149 -1.42 5.79 -21.20
N VAL A 150 -2.24 6.05 -20.19
CA VAL A 150 -3.40 5.23 -19.82
C VAL A 150 -4.59 6.16 -19.54
N PRO A 151 -5.76 5.94 -20.17
CA PRO A 151 -6.95 6.72 -19.84
C PRO A 151 -7.34 6.59 -18.37
N PRO A 152 -7.76 7.68 -17.68
CA PRO A 152 -8.17 7.63 -16.28
C PRO A 152 -9.28 6.61 -15.98
N LEU A 153 -10.20 6.40 -16.93
CA LEU A 153 -11.27 5.40 -16.82
C LEU A 153 -10.75 3.95 -16.75
N VAL A 154 -9.53 3.69 -17.23
CA VAL A 154 -8.88 2.38 -17.14
C VAL A 154 -7.94 2.35 -15.93
N ALA A 155 -7.16 3.41 -15.73
CA ALA A 155 -6.17 3.47 -14.67
C ALA A 155 -6.80 3.43 -13.26
N ALA A 156 -7.91 4.15 -13.05
CA ALA A 156 -8.52 4.26 -11.72
C ALA A 156 -9.12 2.92 -11.22
N PRO A 157 -9.92 2.17 -11.98
CA PRO A 157 -10.40 0.86 -11.53
C PRO A 157 -9.26 -0.13 -11.23
N VAL A 158 -8.23 -0.18 -12.07
CA VAL A 158 -7.07 -1.06 -11.84
C VAL A 158 -6.32 -0.66 -10.56
N ALA A 159 -6.10 0.64 -10.37
CA ALA A 159 -5.41 1.16 -9.19
C ALA A 159 -6.17 0.89 -7.89
N LEU A 160 -7.49 0.79 -7.93
CA LEU A 160 -8.32 0.42 -6.78
C LEU A 160 -8.41 -1.10 -6.59
N ALA A 161 -8.54 -1.84 -7.69
CA ALA A 161 -8.65 -3.31 -7.62
C ALA A 161 -7.38 -3.97 -7.05
N VAL A 162 -6.20 -3.48 -7.44
CA VAL A 162 -4.93 -4.05 -6.96
C VAL A 162 -4.81 -4.00 -5.43
N PRO A 163 -4.94 -2.86 -4.75
CA PRO A 163 -4.91 -2.81 -3.29
C PRO A 163 -5.99 -3.67 -2.61
N LEU A 164 -7.19 -3.68 -3.18
CA LEU A 164 -8.29 -4.47 -2.63
C LEU A 164 -7.97 -5.96 -2.70
N VAL A 165 -7.53 -6.47 -3.84
CA VAL A 165 -7.18 -7.89 -4.02
C VAL A 165 -6.03 -8.28 -3.11
N PHE A 166 -4.91 -7.54 -3.13
CA PHE A 166 -3.75 -7.86 -2.30
C PHE A 166 -4.01 -7.71 -0.80
N GLY A 167 -4.87 -6.79 -0.40
CA GLY A 167 -5.24 -6.59 0.99
C GLY A 167 -6.27 -7.62 1.48
N LEU A 168 -7.40 -7.74 0.78
CA LEU A 168 -8.51 -8.58 1.25
C LEU A 168 -8.15 -10.07 1.28
N ILE A 169 -7.32 -10.55 0.34
CA ILE A 169 -6.90 -11.95 0.31
C ILE A 169 -6.05 -12.36 1.55
N GLN A 170 -5.50 -11.40 2.28
CA GLN A 170 -4.74 -11.68 3.50
C GLN A 170 -5.64 -12.12 4.66
N LEU A 171 -6.92 -11.71 4.66
CA LEU A 171 -7.88 -12.01 5.72
C LEU A 171 -8.29 -13.50 5.72
N PRO A 172 -8.87 -14.06 4.64
CA PRO A 172 -9.20 -15.48 4.60
C PRO A 172 -7.97 -16.39 4.66
N GLY A 173 -6.80 -15.88 4.28
CA GLY A 173 -5.53 -16.57 4.44
C GLY A 173 -5.00 -16.59 5.87
N ASP A 174 -5.70 -15.99 6.81
CA ASP A 174 -5.33 -15.84 8.23
C ASP A 174 -3.90 -15.30 8.43
N ARG A 175 -3.51 -14.33 7.59
CA ARG A 175 -2.14 -13.78 7.56
C ARG A 175 -2.03 -12.45 8.28
N HIS A 176 -3.10 -11.66 8.26
CA HIS A 176 -3.17 -10.32 8.83
C HIS A 176 -4.54 -10.08 9.46
N TRP A 177 -4.56 -9.21 10.45
CA TRP A 177 -5.77 -8.66 11.01
C TRP A 177 -6.39 -7.62 10.06
N LEU A 178 -7.69 -7.35 10.21
CA LEU A 178 -8.38 -6.31 9.42
C LEU A 178 -7.69 -4.95 9.55
N SER A 179 -7.30 -4.58 10.77
CA SER A 179 -6.59 -3.32 11.01
C SER A 179 -5.18 -3.27 10.41
N ASP A 180 -4.49 -4.42 10.23
CA ASP A 180 -3.19 -4.46 9.53
C ASP A 180 -3.38 -4.13 8.04
N VAL A 181 -4.42 -4.67 7.43
CA VAL A 181 -4.80 -4.40 6.04
C VAL A 181 -5.19 -2.93 5.87
N ALA A 182 -6.04 -2.41 6.77
CA ALA A 182 -6.44 -1.00 6.76
C ALA A 182 -5.22 -0.07 6.94
N GLY A 183 -4.29 -0.41 7.84
CA GLY A 183 -3.03 0.29 8.01
C GLY A 183 -2.18 0.29 6.74
N GLY A 184 -2.11 -0.85 6.05
CA GLY A 184 -1.43 -0.97 4.77
C GLY A 184 -2.04 -0.06 3.69
N TRP A 185 -3.37 0.00 3.57
CA TRP A 185 -4.04 0.93 2.65
C TRP A 185 -3.76 2.38 2.99
N LEU A 186 -3.86 2.78 4.26
CA LEU A 186 -3.63 4.17 4.69
C LEU A 186 -2.18 4.61 4.46
N ALA A 187 -1.22 3.79 4.82
CA ALA A 187 0.20 4.08 4.58
C ALA A 187 0.54 4.12 3.08
N GLY A 188 0.03 3.15 2.30
CA GLY A 188 0.20 3.11 0.86
C GLY A 188 -0.44 4.32 0.16
N LEU A 189 -1.63 4.74 0.56
CA LEU A 189 -2.29 5.95 0.06
C LEU A 189 -1.50 7.22 0.41
N THR A 190 -0.94 7.30 1.62
CA THR A 190 -0.09 8.42 2.04
C THR A 190 1.13 8.56 1.13
N ILE A 191 1.81 7.45 0.86
CA ILE A 191 2.97 7.42 -0.04
C ILE A 191 2.55 7.81 -1.46
N ALA A 192 1.49 7.20 -1.99
CA ALA A 192 1.03 7.48 -3.34
C ALA A 192 0.62 8.94 -3.53
N ALA A 193 -0.12 9.52 -2.59
CA ALA A 193 -0.54 10.91 -2.63
C ALA A 193 0.67 11.87 -2.52
N THR A 194 1.67 11.54 -1.70
CA THR A 194 2.92 12.29 -1.62
C THR A 194 3.68 12.26 -2.96
N CYS A 195 3.78 11.08 -3.57
CA CYS A 195 4.40 10.92 -4.89
C CYS A 195 3.64 11.62 -6.01
N ALA A 196 2.30 11.64 -5.95
CA ALA A 196 1.46 12.39 -6.87
C ALA A 196 1.70 13.92 -6.74
N ALA A 197 1.80 14.44 -5.51
CA ALA A 197 2.15 15.82 -5.26
C ALA A 197 3.54 16.16 -5.81
N LEU A 198 4.51 15.27 -5.61
CA LEU A 198 5.87 15.41 -6.15
C LEU A 198 5.86 15.46 -7.68
N TYR A 199 5.11 14.55 -8.34
CA TYR A 199 4.93 14.58 -9.79
C TYR A 199 4.42 15.95 -10.26
N ASP A 200 3.36 16.47 -9.64
CA ASP A 200 2.79 17.75 -10.02
C ASP A 200 3.79 18.93 -9.86
N VAL A 201 4.68 18.85 -8.88
CA VAL A 201 5.74 19.85 -8.69
C VAL A 201 6.82 19.74 -9.76
N LEU A 202 7.25 18.51 -10.09
CA LEU A 202 8.31 18.24 -11.09
C LEU A 202 7.84 18.50 -12.52
N ALA A 203 6.60 18.14 -12.85
CA ALA A 203 6.02 18.31 -14.19
C ALA A 203 5.71 19.77 -14.57
N ARG A 204 5.76 20.70 -13.60
CA ARG A 204 5.59 22.15 -13.83
C ARG A 204 6.88 22.87 -14.22
N ARG A 205 8.02 22.17 -14.28
CA ARG A 205 9.31 22.71 -14.66
C ARG A 205 9.56 22.53 -16.15
#